data_bafa8022dd286425e392ba28b7f7082f
#
_entry.id   bafa8022dd286425e392ba28b7f7082f
#
_cell.length_a   1.000
_cell.length_b   1.000
_cell.length_c   1.000
_cell.angle_alpha   90.00
_cell.angle_beta   90.00
_cell.angle_gamma   90.00
#
_symmetry.space_group_name_H-M   'P 1'
#
loop_
_entity.id
_entity.type
_entity.pdbx_description
1 polymer ?
#
loop_
_entity_poly.entity_id
_entity_poly.type
_entity_poly.pdbx_seq_one_letter_code
_entity_poly.pdbx_strand_id
1 'polypeptide(L)'
;METIEEFVQHYKKEYDFYEMVSKLVAQQMESSLHEAGIRAIVTYRAKNPERLLAKLYQRNEERDSKYSSLDDIYSDICDLSGVRVALYFPKDRDKVGDIIKENFTLLEEPKIFPKKKETPNYNKRFSGYWARHYRVQLKDNLL
;
A
#
# COMPACT_ATOMS: atom_id res chain seq x y z
N MET A 1 -0.58 4.18 -25.31
CA MET A 1 0.75 4.63 -24.87
C MET A 1 1.64 3.45 -24.64
N GLU A 2 2.66 3.35 -25.45
CA GLU A 2 3.59 2.21 -25.42
C GLU A 2 4.23 1.99 -24.05
N THR A 3 4.62 3.07 -23.36
CA THR A 3 5.28 2.96 -22.06
C THR A 3 4.39 2.30 -21.01
N ILE A 4 3.12 2.67 -20.99
CA ILE A 4 2.17 2.08 -20.05
C ILE A 4 1.94 0.61 -20.36
N GLU A 5 1.74 0.28 -21.64
CA GLU A 5 1.51 -1.10 -22.07
C GLU A 5 2.72 -1.96 -21.78
N GLU A 6 3.92 -1.44 -22.04
CA GLU A 6 5.17 -2.10 -21.75
C GLU A 6 5.32 -2.39 -20.26
N PHE A 7 5.01 -1.40 -19.42
CA PHE A 7 5.04 -1.57 -17.97
C PHE A 7 4.09 -2.68 -17.53
N VAL A 8 2.86 -2.67 -18.02
CA VAL A 8 1.88 -3.67 -17.64
C VAL A 8 2.28 -5.07 -18.09
N GLN A 9 2.92 -5.18 -19.27
CA GLN A 9 3.43 -6.49 -19.73
C GLN A 9 4.52 -6.99 -18.81
N HIS A 10 5.43 -6.14 -18.37
CA HIS A 10 6.45 -6.52 -17.38
C HIS A 10 5.80 -6.93 -16.07
N TYR A 11 4.81 -6.16 -15.63
CA TYR A 11 4.11 -6.46 -14.40
C TYR A 11 3.40 -7.82 -14.46
N LYS A 12 2.78 -8.15 -15.59
CA LYS A 12 2.13 -9.45 -15.76
C LYS A 12 3.11 -10.60 -15.61
N LYS A 13 4.34 -10.43 -16.12
CA LYS A 13 5.37 -11.46 -15.99
C LYS A 13 5.84 -11.61 -14.55
N GLU A 14 5.80 -10.54 -13.79
CA GLU A 14 6.27 -10.52 -12.40
C GLU A 14 5.12 -10.60 -11.38
N TYR A 15 3.91 -10.82 -11.85
CA TYR A 15 2.73 -10.80 -10.97
C TYR A 15 2.87 -11.75 -9.80
N ASP A 16 3.34 -12.96 -10.03
CA ASP A 16 3.51 -13.95 -8.97
C ASP A 16 4.52 -13.50 -7.92
N PHE A 17 5.52 -12.75 -8.35
CA PHE A 17 6.49 -12.17 -7.42
C PHE A 17 5.82 -11.14 -6.50
N TYR A 18 5.03 -10.24 -7.07
CA TYR A 18 4.35 -9.22 -6.25
C TYR A 18 3.32 -9.85 -5.32
N GLU A 19 2.65 -10.90 -5.76
CA GLU A 19 1.72 -11.64 -4.92
C GLU A 19 2.46 -12.32 -3.78
N MET A 20 3.59 -12.93 -4.06
CA MET A 20 4.43 -13.58 -3.05
C MET A 20 4.93 -12.57 -2.01
N VAL A 21 5.37 -11.40 -2.45
CA VAL A 21 5.82 -10.34 -1.55
C VAL A 21 4.69 -9.90 -0.64
N SER A 22 3.49 -9.69 -1.19
CA SER A 22 2.32 -9.32 -0.40
C SER A 22 2.02 -10.37 0.67
N LYS A 23 2.09 -11.63 0.29
CA LYS A 23 1.84 -12.73 1.21
C LYS A 23 2.87 -12.78 2.33
N LEU A 24 4.15 -12.62 2.00
CA LEU A 24 5.22 -12.64 3.01
C LEU A 24 5.07 -11.50 4.00
N VAL A 25 4.77 -10.31 3.50
CA VAL A 25 4.56 -9.14 4.37
C VAL A 25 3.35 -9.38 5.28
N ALA A 26 2.27 -9.92 4.72
CA ALA A 26 1.07 -10.20 5.52
C ALA A 26 1.36 -11.23 6.61
N GLN A 27 2.11 -12.29 6.30
CA GLN A 27 2.46 -13.31 7.27
C GLN A 27 3.33 -12.73 8.39
N GLN A 28 4.29 -11.88 8.03
CA GLN A 28 5.14 -11.23 9.02
C GLN A 28 4.30 -10.33 9.93
N MET A 29 3.37 -9.58 9.36
CA MET A 29 2.49 -8.73 10.14
C MET A 29 1.60 -9.54 11.07
N GLU A 30 0.99 -10.61 10.57
CA GLU A 30 0.14 -11.45 11.41
C GLU A 30 0.90 -12.00 12.62
N SER A 31 2.10 -12.49 12.38
CA SER A 31 2.96 -13.03 13.43
C SER A 31 3.29 -11.97 14.46
N SER A 32 3.71 -10.81 14.02
CA SER A 32 4.12 -9.72 14.92
C SER A 32 2.94 -9.16 15.71
N LEU A 33 1.78 -9.04 15.07
CA LEU A 33 0.58 -8.58 15.76
C LEU A 33 0.12 -9.59 16.80
N HIS A 34 0.17 -10.87 16.46
CA HIS A 34 -0.21 -11.93 17.39
C HIS A 34 0.70 -11.92 18.62
N GLU A 35 2.00 -11.81 18.42
CA GLU A 35 2.97 -11.74 19.52
C GLU A 35 2.73 -10.54 20.44
N ALA A 36 2.27 -9.43 19.85
CA ALA A 36 1.99 -8.21 20.60
C ALA A 36 0.60 -8.22 21.26
N GLY A 37 -0.19 -9.27 21.04
CA GLY A 37 -1.53 -9.36 21.59
C GLY A 37 -2.54 -8.44 20.92
N ILE A 38 -2.26 -8.03 19.69
CA ILE A 38 -3.14 -7.12 18.94
C ILE A 38 -4.07 -7.94 18.05
N ARG A 39 -5.38 -7.67 18.17
CA ARG A 39 -6.38 -8.32 17.34
C ARG A 39 -6.61 -7.54 16.06
N ALA A 40 -6.42 -8.21 14.94
CA ALA A 40 -6.56 -7.59 13.63
C ALA A 40 -6.83 -8.64 12.57
N ILE A 41 -7.38 -8.18 11.46
CA ILE A 41 -7.55 -9.00 10.26
C ILE A 41 -6.54 -8.49 9.25
N VAL A 42 -5.66 -9.38 8.77
CA VAL A 42 -4.64 -9.02 7.79
C VAL A 42 -5.00 -9.65 6.46
N THR A 43 -5.10 -8.83 5.43
CA THR A 43 -5.35 -9.29 4.07
C THR A 43 -4.26 -8.76 3.15
N TYR A 44 -4.07 -9.41 2.01
CA TYR A 44 -3.05 -9.00 1.06
C TYR A 44 -3.52 -9.21 -0.38
N ARG A 45 -2.90 -8.44 -1.27
CA ARG A 45 -3.15 -8.63 -2.70
C ARG A 45 -2.05 -7.97 -3.53
N ALA A 46 -1.79 -8.54 -4.71
CA ALA A 46 -1.09 -7.84 -5.76
C ALA A 46 -2.15 -7.18 -6.64
N LYS A 47 -1.82 -6.03 -7.20
CA LYS A 47 -2.79 -5.27 -7.99
C LYS A 47 -3.14 -6.00 -9.28
N ASN A 48 -4.45 -6.06 -9.61
CA ASN A 48 -4.92 -6.68 -10.84
C ASN A 48 -4.33 -5.95 -12.05
N PRO A 49 -3.67 -6.67 -13.00
CA PRO A 49 -3.02 -6.01 -14.15
C PRO A 49 -3.96 -5.19 -15.02
N GLU A 50 -5.19 -5.64 -15.22
CA GLU A 50 -6.14 -4.90 -16.05
C GLU A 50 -6.58 -3.61 -15.40
N ARG A 51 -6.80 -3.63 -14.09
CA ARG A 51 -7.13 -2.43 -13.33
C ARG A 51 -5.94 -1.48 -13.28
N LEU A 52 -4.74 -2.03 -13.20
CA LEU A 52 -3.53 -1.23 -13.22
C LEU A 52 -3.41 -0.49 -14.55
N LEU A 53 -3.68 -1.17 -15.66
CA LEU A 53 -3.64 -0.56 -16.98
C LEU A 53 -4.59 0.65 -17.06
N ALA A 54 -5.84 0.47 -16.65
CA ALA A 54 -6.84 1.54 -16.67
C ALA A 54 -6.41 2.70 -15.79
N LYS A 55 -5.90 2.41 -14.60
CA LYS A 55 -5.45 3.43 -13.66
C LYS A 55 -4.28 4.24 -14.21
N LEU A 56 -3.34 3.57 -14.86
CA LEU A 56 -2.18 4.26 -15.43
C LEU A 56 -2.58 5.20 -16.56
N TYR A 57 -3.50 4.79 -17.42
CA TYR A 57 -3.99 5.67 -18.46
C TYR A 57 -4.66 6.90 -17.86
N GLN A 58 -5.50 6.71 -16.86
CA GLN A 58 -6.18 7.81 -16.18
C GLN A 58 -5.19 8.77 -15.54
N ARG A 59 -4.22 8.25 -14.78
CA ARG A 59 -3.22 9.08 -14.12
C ARG A 59 -2.35 9.83 -15.13
N ASN A 60 -2.02 9.18 -16.24
CA ASN A 60 -1.19 9.80 -17.25
C ASN A 60 -1.88 11.02 -17.88
N GLU A 61 -3.20 10.93 -18.09
CA GLU A 61 -3.98 12.06 -18.60
C GLU A 61 -4.01 13.23 -17.64
N GLU A 62 -4.05 12.95 -16.36
CA GLU A 62 -4.12 13.97 -15.31
C GLU A 62 -2.75 14.60 -14.98
N ARG A 63 -1.66 13.98 -15.37
CA ARG A 63 -0.32 14.48 -15.06
C ARG A 63 0.10 15.61 -15.98
N ASP A 64 0.75 16.60 -15.40
CA ASP A 64 1.38 17.66 -16.19
C ASP A 64 2.55 17.10 -16.99
N SER A 65 3.33 16.23 -16.37
CA SER A 65 4.45 15.54 -17.00
C SER A 65 4.03 14.10 -17.27
N LYS A 66 3.88 13.75 -18.54
CA LYS A 66 3.45 12.41 -18.94
C LYS A 66 4.55 11.38 -18.69
N TYR A 67 4.16 10.13 -18.52
CA TYR A 67 5.11 9.04 -18.37
C TYR A 67 5.95 8.90 -19.63
N SER A 68 7.25 8.91 -19.49
CA SER A 68 8.16 8.77 -20.63
C SER A 68 9.03 7.51 -20.52
N SER A 69 9.07 6.87 -19.36
CA SER A 69 9.87 5.68 -19.15
C SER A 69 9.20 4.78 -18.12
N LEU A 70 9.69 3.53 -18.05
CA LEU A 70 9.21 2.59 -17.04
C LEU A 70 9.52 3.10 -15.63
N ASP A 71 10.66 3.75 -15.46
CA ASP A 71 11.06 4.29 -14.15
C ASP A 71 10.08 5.35 -13.67
N ASP A 72 9.54 6.16 -14.56
CA ASP A 72 8.53 7.16 -14.20
C ASP A 72 7.32 6.49 -13.55
N ILE A 73 6.90 5.36 -14.10
CA ILE A 73 5.74 4.64 -13.59
C ILE A 73 6.06 3.99 -12.25
N TYR A 74 7.23 3.35 -12.13
CA TYR A 74 7.65 2.75 -10.86
C TYR A 74 7.73 3.79 -9.74
N SER A 75 8.17 4.99 -10.07
CA SER A 75 8.26 6.07 -9.08
C SER A 75 6.89 6.56 -8.63
N ASP A 76 5.91 6.53 -9.53
CA ASP A 76 4.58 7.07 -9.26
C ASP A 76 3.64 6.04 -8.61
N ILE A 77 3.76 4.77 -8.98
CA ILE A 77 2.89 3.71 -8.45
C ILE A 77 3.58 3.01 -7.28
N CYS A 78 2.90 2.98 -6.16
CA CYS A 78 3.47 2.42 -4.94
C CYS A 78 2.67 1.25 -4.36
N ASP A 79 1.57 0.87 -4.99
CA ASP A 79 0.67 -0.15 -4.43
C ASP A 79 0.55 -1.42 -5.27
N LEU A 80 1.63 -1.81 -5.93
CA LEU A 80 1.67 -3.06 -6.69
C LEU A 80 1.49 -4.26 -5.76
N SER A 81 2.06 -4.19 -4.57
CA SER A 81 1.84 -5.15 -3.50
C SER A 81 1.19 -4.44 -2.34
N GLY A 82 0.06 -4.90 -1.88
CA GLY A 82 -0.67 -4.25 -0.80
C GLY A 82 -1.03 -5.20 0.32
N VAL A 83 -0.92 -4.71 1.54
CA VAL A 83 -1.34 -5.43 2.74
C VAL A 83 -2.21 -4.50 3.56
N ARG A 84 -3.34 -5.01 4.01
CA ARG A 84 -4.26 -4.25 4.85
C ARG A 84 -4.36 -4.89 6.22
N VAL A 85 -4.23 -4.05 7.25
CA VAL A 85 -4.44 -4.48 8.64
C VAL A 85 -5.70 -3.76 9.14
N ALA A 86 -6.75 -4.53 9.39
CA ALA A 86 -7.99 -3.99 9.93
C ALA A 86 -8.02 -4.29 11.43
N LEU A 87 -8.01 -3.23 12.23
CA LEU A 87 -7.94 -3.35 13.69
C LEU A 87 -9.33 -3.48 14.31
N TYR A 88 -9.43 -4.32 15.33
CA TYR A 88 -10.64 -4.40 16.15
C TYR A 88 -10.74 -3.17 17.08
N PHE A 89 -9.58 -2.70 17.57
CA PHE A 89 -9.54 -1.58 18.50
C PHE A 89 -8.68 -0.45 17.94
N PRO A 90 -9.29 0.72 17.66
CA PRO A 90 -8.52 1.86 17.11
C PRO A 90 -7.35 2.30 17.98
N LYS A 91 -7.41 2.04 19.29
CA LYS A 91 -6.32 2.41 20.20
C LYS A 91 -5.01 1.70 19.90
N ASP A 92 -5.05 0.60 19.14
CA ASP A 92 -3.86 -0.16 18.80
C ASP A 92 -3.11 0.40 17.59
N ARG A 93 -3.62 1.46 16.95
CA ARG A 93 -2.99 2.03 15.74
C ARG A 93 -1.53 2.39 15.92
N ASP A 94 -1.19 3.02 17.02
CA ASP A 94 0.19 3.46 17.25
C ASP A 94 1.12 2.28 17.46
N LYS A 95 0.63 1.24 18.16
CA LYS A 95 1.39 0.01 18.35
C LYS A 95 1.66 -0.69 17.02
N VAL A 96 0.66 -0.72 16.16
CA VAL A 96 0.82 -1.28 14.81
C VAL A 96 1.86 -0.50 14.03
N GLY A 97 1.82 0.83 14.12
CA GLY A 97 2.82 1.67 13.48
C GLY A 97 4.24 1.33 13.93
N ASP A 98 4.42 1.12 15.23
CA ASP A 98 5.72 0.75 15.79
C ASP A 98 6.18 -0.61 15.26
N ILE A 99 5.26 -1.57 15.16
CA ILE A 99 5.57 -2.89 14.62
C ILE A 99 6.01 -2.79 13.16
N ILE A 100 5.33 -1.96 12.38
CA ILE A 100 5.70 -1.75 10.98
C ILE A 100 7.12 -1.19 10.89
N LYS A 101 7.44 -0.20 11.71
CA LYS A 101 8.76 0.43 11.71
C LYS A 101 9.87 -0.55 12.14
N GLU A 102 9.55 -1.47 13.03
CA GLU A 102 10.52 -2.48 13.47
C GLU A 102 10.80 -3.54 12.41
N ASN A 103 9.77 -3.92 11.64
CA ASN A 103 9.87 -5.02 10.70
C ASN A 103 10.21 -4.60 9.28
N PHE A 104 9.94 -3.36 8.92
CA PHE A 104 10.13 -2.88 7.56
C PHE A 104 10.83 -1.52 7.57
N THR A 105 11.43 -1.17 6.42
CA THR A 105 12.03 0.13 6.24
C THR A 105 11.00 1.08 5.65
N LEU A 106 10.71 2.18 6.32
CA LEU A 106 9.78 3.18 5.79
C LEU A 106 10.44 3.96 4.66
N LEU A 107 9.72 4.13 3.57
CA LEU A 107 10.20 4.89 2.42
C LEU A 107 9.80 6.36 2.52
N GLU A 108 8.76 6.66 3.28
CA GLU A 108 8.30 8.04 3.51
C GLU A 108 7.47 8.08 4.78
N GLU A 109 7.11 9.28 5.23
CA GLU A 109 6.25 9.44 6.39
C GLU A 109 4.87 8.86 6.11
N PRO A 110 4.25 8.21 7.10
CA PRO A 110 2.91 7.64 6.92
C PRO A 110 1.87 8.73 6.60
N LYS A 111 0.93 8.39 5.73
CA LYS A 111 -0.17 9.28 5.39
C LYS A 111 -1.40 8.89 6.20
N ILE A 112 -2.02 9.87 6.83
CA ILE A 112 -3.19 9.67 7.68
C ILE A 112 -4.44 10.13 6.96
N PHE A 113 -5.47 9.30 6.98
CA PHE A 113 -6.76 9.62 6.36
C PHE A 113 -7.87 9.51 7.41
N PRO A 114 -8.88 10.39 7.37
CA PRO A 114 -9.00 11.51 6.46
C PRO A 114 -8.01 12.62 6.81
N LYS A 115 -7.66 13.42 5.81
CA LYS A 115 -6.79 14.57 6.03
C LYS A 115 -7.55 15.60 6.84
N LYS A 116 -6.87 16.30 7.75
CA LYS A 116 -7.52 17.29 8.62
C LYS A 116 -8.31 18.34 7.86
N LYS A 117 -7.83 18.75 6.70
CA LYS A 117 -8.47 19.77 5.89
C LYS A 117 -9.80 19.32 5.29
N GLU A 118 -10.02 18.03 5.20
CA GLU A 118 -11.15 17.44 4.50
C GLU A 118 -12.30 17.05 5.42
N THR A 119 -12.20 17.35 6.70
CA THR A 119 -13.15 16.83 7.67
C THR A 119 -14.14 17.90 8.13
N PRO A 120 -15.32 18.00 7.50
CA PRO A 120 -16.37 18.87 7.99
C PRO A 120 -16.85 18.37 9.36
N ASN A 121 -17.11 19.28 10.27
CA ASN A 121 -17.51 18.93 11.62
C ASN A 121 -18.72 18.03 11.71
N TYR A 122 -19.70 18.27 10.86
CA TYR A 122 -20.96 17.53 10.91
C TYR A 122 -20.83 16.09 10.37
N ASN A 123 -19.77 15.78 9.64
CA ASN A 123 -19.59 14.45 9.05
C ASN A 123 -18.74 13.51 9.88
N LYS A 124 -18.07 13.99 10.89
CA LYS A 124 -17.11 13.18 11.66
C LYS A 124 -17.70 11.92 12.25
N ARG A 125 -18.89 12.00 12.80
CA ARG A 125 -19.51 10.84 13.44
C ARG A 125 -19.97 9.77 12.46
N PHE A 126 -20.11 10.13 11.19
CA PHE A 126 -20.56 9.20 10.15
C PHE A 126 -19.42 8.71 9.28
N SER A 127 -18.25 9.33 9.41
CA SER A 127 -17.07 8.91 8.67
C SER A 127 -16.47 7.69 9.36
N GLY A 128 -16.83 6.51 8.88
CA GLY A 128 -16.30 5.27 9.44
C GLY A 128 -14.91 4.93 8.92
N TYR A 129 -14.39 5.74 7.99
CA TYR A 129 -13.12 5.41 7.37
C TYR A 129 -11.96 6.16 8.03
N TRP A 130 -11.11 5.41 8.67
CA TRP A 130 -9.86 5.90 9.24
C TRP A 130 -8.74 5.01 8.74
N ALA A 131 -7.70 5.59 8.17
CA ALA A 131 -6.60 4.80 7.66
C ALA A 131 -5.28 5.54 7.82
N ARG A 132 -4.22 4.77 7.96
CA ARG A 132 -2.86 5.27 7.98
C ARG A 132 -2.11 4.44 6.95
N HIS A 133 -1.56 5.09 5.94
CA HIS A 133 -0.88 4.41 4.83
C HIS A 133 0.63 4.48 5.00
N TYR A 134 1.28 3.34 4.93
CA TYR A 134 2.73 3.21 5.05
C TYR A 134 3.29 2.70 3.75
N ARG A 135 4.33 3.36 3.25
CA ARG A 135 5.11 2.82 2.13
C ARG A 135 6.37 2.23 2.73
N VAL A 136 6.56 0.92 2.52
CA VAL A 136 7.64 0.20 3.17
C VAL A 136 8.41 -0.66 2.18
N GLN A 137 9.60 -1.04 2.59
CA GLN A 137 10.47 -1.94 1.87
C GLN A 137 10.87 -3.05 2.84
N LEU A 138 10.98 -4.27 2.33
CA LEU A 138 11.45 -5.38 3.13
C LEU A 138 12.90 -5.15 3.53
N LYS A 139 13.23 -5.51 4.76
CA LYS A 139 14.60 -5.47 5.20
C LYS A 139 15.38 -6.60 4.54
N ASP A 140 16.67 -6.40 4.29
CA ASP A 140 17.49 -7.37 3.57
C ASP A 140 17.45 -8.77 4.19
N ASN A 141 17.35 -8.86 5.49
CA ASN A 141 17.36 -10.14 6.18
C ASN A 141 16.08 -10.95 6.02
N LEU A 142 15.06 -10.39 5.36
CA LEU A 142 13.79 -11.08 5.12
C LEU A 142 13.68 -11.62 3.69
N LEU A 143 14.64 -11.30 2.85
CA LEU A 143 14.62 -11.72 1.44
C LEU A 143 15.41 -12.98 1.20
#